data_ef446ca94ef2520325787924fa7e464c
#
_entry.id   ef446ca94ef2520325787924fa7e464c
#
_cell.length_a   1.000
_cell.length_b   1.000
_cell.length_c   1.000
_cell.angle_alpha   90.00
_cell.angle_beta   90.00
_cell.angle_gamma   90.00
#
_symmetry.space_group_name_H-M   'P 1'
#
loop_
_entity.id
_entity.type
_entity.pdbx_description
1 polymer ?
#
loop_
_entity_poly.entity_id
_entity_poly.type
_entity_poly.pdbx_seq_one_letter_code
_entity_poly.pdbx_strand_id
1 'polypeptide(L)'
;LLRDVGACFSVNNMLRAECYKQRMERGLSFFEFNYMIMQSYDFLYLNEHYGCNMQFGGDDQWSNMLAGTNLIRRKTGKDAYAMTITLLMNSEGKKMGKTAKGAVWLDPRKTTPYEFYQYWRNIDDADVMKCLRMLTFIPVEELDEMEKWDDSRTNEKKEALAYDLTNLVHGEEEARKAKEVSHALFSGVGDDSHMPTTEIDEAEISEDGVLLLDLMVMCKLSSSKSEARRLVLQGRSEEHTSELQSHLNLV
;
A
#
# COMPACT_ATOMS: atom_id res chain seq x y z
N LEU A 1 -22.92 21.24 -18.05
CA LEU A 1 -22.89 20.74 -16.68
C LEU A 1 -23.52 21.73 -15.69
N LEU A 2 -22.92 22.94 -15.47
CA LEU A 2 -23.38 23.88 -14.43
C LEU A 2 -24.82 24.36 -14.65
N ARG A 3 -25.26 24.58 -15.87
CA ARG A 3 -26.61 25.02 -16.19
C ARG A 3 -27.67 23.97 -15.84
N ASP A 4 -27.43 22.73 -16.22
CA ASP A 4 -28.47 21.70 -16.20
C ASP A 4 -28.39 20.80 -14.95
N VAL A 5 -27.17 20.59 -14.43
CA VAL A 5 -26.89 19.79 -13.24
C VAL A 5 -26.65 20.68 -12.03
N GLY A 6 -25.83 21.73 -12.16
CA GLY A 6 -25.53 22.65 -11.07
C GLY A 6 -26.77 23.31 -10.48
N ALA A 7 -27.80 23.59 -11.32
CA ALA A 7 -29.09 24.10 -10.85
C ALA A 7 -29.86 23.15 -9.89
N CYS A 8 -29.47 21.88 -9.82
CA CYS A 8 -30.02 20.94 -8.86
C CYS A 8 -29.34 21.02 -7.47
N PHE A 9 -28.30 21.82 -7.31
CA PHE A 9 -27.53 21.95 -6.08
C PHE A 9 -27.77 23.30 -5.42
N SER A 10 -27.82 23.30 -4.10
CA SER A 10 -27.85 24.51 -3.29
C SER A 10 -26.45 24.76 -2.71
N VAL A 11 -25.85 25.92 -3.05
CA VAL A 11 -24.55 26.33 -2.49
C VAL A 11 -24.55 26.29 -0.97
N ASN A 12 -25.63 26.81 -0.34
CA ASN A 12 -25.77 26.81 1.11
C ASN A 12 -25.76 25.39 1.71
N ASN A 13 -26.36 24.40 1.03
CA ASN A 13 -26.35 23.02 1.48
C ASN A 13 -24.98 22.38 1.25
N MET A 14 -24.34 22.65 0.12
CA MET A 14 -23.02 22.15 -0.17
C MET A 14 -22.00 22.63 0.88
N LEU A 15 -22.02 23.90 1.22
CA LEU A 15 -21.09 24.49 2.21
C LEU A 15 -21.28 23.94 3.64
N ARG A 16 -22.42 23.27 3.93
CA ARG A 16 -22.63 22.57 5.20
C ARG A 16 -21.93 21.20 5.25
N ALA A 17 -21.54 20.65 4.11
CA ALA A 17 -20.86 19.36 4.05
C ALA A 17 -19.48 19.46 4.71
N GLU A 18 -19.11 18.42 5.46
CA GLU A 18 -17.87 18.41 6.25
C GLU A 18 -16.62 18.58 5.37
N CYS A 19 -16.66 18.00 4.17
CA CYS A 19 -15.56 18.13 3.20
C CYS A 19 -15.28 19.58 2.77
N TYR A 20 -16.26 20.47 2.84
CA TYR A 20 -16.07 21.89 2.55
C TYR A 20 -15.70 22.71 3.78
N LYS A 21 -16.28 22.42 4.95
CA LYS A 21 -15.97 23.15 6.19
C LYS A 21 -14.47 23.13 6.49
N GLN A 22 -13.84 21.94 6.42
CA GLN A 22 -12.40 21.79 6.66
C GLN A 22 -11.53 22.56 5.65
N ARG A 23 -12.01 22.72 4.41
CA ARG A 23 -11.27 23.42 3.35
C ARG A 23 -11.47 24.92 3.36
N MET A 24 -12.61 25.40 3.85
CA MET A 24 -12.91 26.84 3.91
C MET A 24 -11.87 27.63 4.72
N GLU A 25 -11.30 27.03 5.76
CA GLU A 25 -10.23 27.64 6.58
C GLU A 25 -8.93 27.91 5.79
N ARG A 26 -8.67 27.07 4.76
CA ARG A 26 -7.46 27.15 3.91
C ARG A 26 -7.71 27.83 2.57
N GLY A 27 -8.96 28.22 2.30
CA GLY A 27 -9.44 28.66 1.00
C GLY A 27 -9.95 27.49 0.17
N LEU A 28 -11.12 27.69 -0.46
CA LEU A 28 -11.79 26.73 -1.33
C LEU A 28 -11.82 27.28 -2.75
N SER A 29 -11.13 26.64 -3.68
CA SER A 29 -11.16 27.04 -5.08
C SER A 29 -12.49 26.68 -5.73
N PHE A 30 -12.84 27.41 -6.82
CA PHE A 30 -14.03 27.10 -7.60
C PHE A 30 -14.01 25.67 -8.17
N PHE A 31 -12.83 25.19 -8.57
CA PHE A 31 -12.66 23.82 -9.06
C PHE A 31 -12.98 22.78 -7.98
N GLU A 32 -12.42 22.94 -6.78
CA GLU A 32 -12.69 22.05 -5.65
C GLU A 32 -14.15 22.09 -5.22
N PHE A 33 -14.77 23.27 -5.26
CA PHE A 33 -16.21 23.41 -4.97
C PHE A 33 -17.07 22.64 -5.98
N ASN A 34 -16.72 22.67 -7.26
CA ASN A 34 -17.48 21.98 -8.30
C ASN A 34 -17.21 20.46 -8.36
N TYR A 35 -16.21 19.94 -7.65
CA TYR A 35 -15.88 18.50 -7.67
C TYR A 35 -17.08 17.62 -7.29
N MET A 36 -17.82 17.99 -6.25
CA MET A 36 -19.04 17.29 -5.85
C MET A 36 -20.08 17.23 -6.99
N ILE A 37 -20.26 18.29 -7.75
CA ILE A 37 -21.20 18.36 -8.88
C ILE A 37 -20.72 17.43 -10.00
N MET A 38 -19.42 17.43 -10.31
CA MET A 38 -18.84 16.56 -11.35
C MET A 38 -19.00 15.09 -11.00
N GLN A 39 -18.62 14.68 -9.80
CA GLN A 39 -18.79 13.28 -9.35
C GLN A 39 -20.26 12.86 -9.30
N SER A 40 -21.16 13.75 -8.89
CA SER A 40 -22.59 13.48 -8.90
C SER A 40 -23.13 13.27 -10.31
N TYR A 41 -22.63 14.04 -11.29
CA TYR A 41 -23.00 13.87 -12.70
C TYR A 41 -22.48 12.56 -13.27
N ASP A 42 -21.25 12.16 -12.93
CA ASP A 42 -20.69 10.87 -13.33
C ASP A 42 -21.56 9.72 -12.83
N PHE A 43 -22.01 9.80 -11.57
CA PHE A 43 -22.90 8.78 -11.00
C PHE A 43 -24.25 8.76 -11.68
N LEU A 44 -24.84 9.94 -11.97
CA LEU A 44 -26.09 10.03 -12.75
C LEU A 44 -25.92 9.41 -14.13
N TYR A 45 -24.84 9.73 -14.84
CA TYR A 45 -24.55 9.18 -16.17
C TYR A 45 -24.43 7.66 -16.13
N LEU A 46 -23.68 7.12 -15.16
CA LEU A 46 -23.57 5.66 -14.98
C LEU A 46 -24.91 5.01 -14.62
N ASN A 47 -25.74 5.69 -13.86
CA ASN A 47 -27.10 5.20 -13.54
C ASN A 47 -27.98 5.13 -14.78
N GLU A 48 -28.02 6.19 -15.58
CA GLU A 48 -28.90 6.28 -16.76
C GLU A 48 -28.45 5.33 -17.89
N HIS A 49 -27.15 5.17 -18.12
CA HIS A 49 -26.62 4.43 -19.28
C HIS A 49 -26.21 2.99 -18.96
N TYR A 50 -25.85 2.70 -17.73
CA TYR A 50 -25.32 1.39 -17.32
C TYR A 50 -26.11 0.74 -16.19
N GLY A 51 -27.17 1.38 -15.67
CA GLY A 51 -27.96 0.85 -14.55
C GLY A 51 -27.20 0.82 -13.23
N CYS A 52 -26.08 1.55 -13.11
CA CYS A 52 -25.32 1.62 -11.88
C CYS A 52 -26.14 2.33 -10.79
N ASN A 53 -26.50 1.63 -9.73
CA ASN A 53 -27.33 2.14 -8.66
C ASN A 53 -26.61 2.24 -7.29
N MET A 54 -25.32 1.88 -7.21
CA MET A 54 -24.56 1.93 -5.97
C MET A 54 -23.16 2.46 -6.22
N GLN A 55 -22.68 3.33 -5.34
CA GLN A 55 -21.33 3.87 -5.34
C GLN A 55 -20.63 3.53 -4.02
N PHE A 56 -19.38 3.07 -4.12
CA PHE A 56 -18.52 2.78 -2.98
C PHE A 56 -17.38 3.77 -2.92
N GLY A 57 -16.92 4.09 -1.72
CA GLY A 57 -15.75 4.95 -1.51
C GLY A 57 -15.24 4.92 -0.08
N GLY A 58 -14.16 5.63 0.18
CA GLY A 58 -13.72 5.91 1.55
C GLY A 58 -14.63 6.93 2.23
N ASP A 59 -14.53 7.05 3.54
CA ASP A 59 -15.36 7.99 4.33
C ASP A 59 -15.20 9.44 3.86
N ASP A 60 -14.05 9.80 3.31
CA ASP A 60 -13.79 11.12 2.73
C ASP A 60 -14.64 11.40 1.47
N GLN A 61 -15.24 10.38 0.84
CA GLN A 61 -16.11 10.50 -0.33
C GLN A 61 -17.61 10.58 0.00
N TRP A 62 -17.98 10.43 1.27
CA TRP A 62 -19.38 10.36 1.69
C TRP A 62 -20.25 11.48 1.14
N SER A 63 -19.82 12.73 1.33
CA SER A 63 -20.60 13.90 0.86
C SER A 63 -20.78 13.93 -0.66
N ASN A 64 -19.74 13.54 -1.42
CA ASN A 64 -19.79 13.49 -2.88
C ASN A 64 -20.77 12.42 -3.36
N MET A 65 -20.73 11.23 -2.75
CA MET A 65 -21.62 10.12 -3.10
C MET A 65 -23.07 10.41 -2.77
N LEU A 66 -23.35 10.98 -1.59
CA LEU A 66 -24.72 11.40 -1.21
C LEU A 66 -25.28 12.47 -2.15
N ALA A 67 -24.46 13.39 -2.59
CA ALA A 67 -24.87 14.39 -3.55
C ALA A 67 -25.30 13.75 -4.88
N GLY A 68 -24.58 12.68 -5.30
CA GLY A 68 -24.90 11.87 -6.48
C GLY A 68 -26.24 11.11 -6.33
N THR A 69 -26.47 10.45 -5.18
CA THR A 69 -27.76 9.76 -4.92
C THR A 69 -28.93 10.72 -4.96
N ASN A 70 -28.76 11.92 -4.39
CA ASN A 70 -29.78 12.98 -4.43
C ASN A 70 -30.04 13.51 -5.84
N LEU A 71 -28.99 13.65 -6.66
CA LEU A 71 -29.11 14.08 -8.05
C LEU A 71 -29.88 13.05 -8.87
N ILE A 72 -29.56 11.76 -8.74
CA ILE A 72 -30.27 10.66 -9.42
C ILE A 72 -31.77 10.69 -9.05
N ARG A 73 -32.09 10.77 -7.76
CA ARG A 73 -33.47 10.84 -7.32
C ARG A 73 -34.20 12.04 -7.92
N ARG A 74 -33.59 13.21 -7.98
CA ARG A 74 -34.18 14.42 -8.56
C ARG A 74 -34.42 14.35 -10.06
N LYS A 75 -33.48 13.73 -10.79
CA LYS A 75 -33.52 13.68 -12.26
C LYS A 75 -34.33 12.51 -12.80
N THR A 76 -34.27 11.35 -12.15
CA THR A 76 -34.84 10.10 -12.65
C THR A 76 -35.98 9.56 -11.82
N GLY A 77 -36.21 10.06 -10.60
CA GLY A 77 -37.14 9.50 -9.63
C GLY A 77 -36.70 8.14 -9.05
N LYS A 78 -35.54 7.63 -9.42
CA LYS A 78 -35.01 6.32 -8.95
C LYS A 78 -34.19 6.48 -7.68
N ASP A 79 -34.10 5.40 -6.91
CA ASP A 79 -33.19 5.33 -5.78
C ASP A 79 -31.80 4.86 -6.23
N ALA A 80 -30.79 5.47 -5.61
CA ALA A 80 -29.41 5.03 -5.68
C ALA A 80 -28.80 5.05 -4.28
N TYR A 81 -27.75 4.27 -4.09
CA TYR A 81 -27.18 3.96 -2.79
C TYR A 81 -25.71 4.36 -2.74
N ALA A 82 -25.25 4.70 -1.56
CA ALA A 82 -23.84 4.97 -1.29
C ALA A 82 -23.39 4.16 -0.06
N MET A 83 -22.19 3.62 -0.13
CA MET A 83 -21.57 2.90 0.97
C MET A 83 -20.12 3.36 1.13
N THR A 84 -19.72 3.63 2.36
CA THR A 84 -18.31 3.96 2.67
C THR A 84 -17.65 2.85 3.44
N ILE A 85 -16.33 2.77 3.24
CA ILE A 85 -15.43 1.92 3.99
C ILE A 85 -14.42 2.84 4.66
N THR A 86 -14.14 2.58 5.94
CA THR A 86 -13.14 3.34 6.70
C THR A 86 -11.79 3.33 5.97
N LEU A 87 -11.15 4.48 5.88
CA LEU A 87 -9.83 4.59 5.26
C LEU A 87 -8.82 3.71 5.98
N LEU A 88 -8.02 2.98 5.21
CA LEU A 88 -6.93 2.18 5.73
C LEU A 88 -5.79 3.11 6.17
N MET A 89 -5.72 3.33 7.47
CA MET A 89 -4.68 4.13 8.12
C MET A 89 -3.75 3.20 8.89
N ASN A 90 -2.47 3.53 8.94
CA ASN A 90 -1.53 2.84 9.82
C ASN A 90 -1.70 3.30 11.28
N SER A 91 -1.00 2.64 12.22
CA SER A 91 -0.99 2.94 13.65
C SER A 91 -0.60 4.39 13.99
N GLU A 92 0.18 5.05 13.09
CA GLU A 92 0.55 6.47 13.21
C GLU A 92 -0.53 7.44 12.67
N GLY A 93 -1.66 6.95 12.20
CA GLY A 93 -2.71 7.78 11.58
C GLY A 93 -2.39 8.29 10.17
N LYS A 94 -1.46 7.67 9.47
CA LYS A 94 -1.14 7.97 8.06
C LYS A 94 -1.83 6.98 7.12
N LYS A 95 -2.24 7.44 5.92
CA LYS A 95 -2.79 6.54 4.89
C LYS A 95 -1.77 5.49 4.50
N MET A 96 -2.16 4.21 4.51
CA MET A 96 -1.32 3.09 4.06
C MET A 96 -1.11 3.12 2.54
N GLY A 97 -0.09 2.37 2.08
CA GLY A 97 0.27 2.29 0.65
C GLY A 97 1.18 3.42 0.16
N LYS A 98 1.54 4.40 1.03
CA LYS A 98 2.54 5.43 0.73
C LYS A 98 3.73 5.25 1.67
N THR A 99 4.88 4.89 1.11
CA THR A 99 6.15 4.77 1.85
C THR A 99 7.03 5.99 1.60
N ALA A 100 8.13 6.12 2.34
CA ALA A 100 9.15 7.14 2.08
C ALA A 100 9.77 7.01 0.67
N LYS A 101 9.73 5.81 0.08
CA LYS A 101 10.19 5.51 -1.28
C LYS A 101 9.11 5.70 -2.36
N GLY A 102 7.88 6.08 -2.00
CA GLY A 102 6.75 6.24 -2.92
C GLY A 102 5.58 5.31 -2.62
N ALA A 103 4.71 5.11 -3.61
CA ALA A 103 3.57 4.22 -3.48
C ALA A 103 3.97 2.76 -3.71
N VAL A 104 3.30 1.84 -3.00
CA VAL A 104 3.35 0.40 -3.31
C VAL A 104 2.34 0.13 -4.43
N TRP A 105 2.85 -0.29 -5.57
CA TRP A 105 2.04 -0.47 -6.78
C TRP A 105 1.58 -1.92 -6.94
N LEU A 106 0.39 -2.10 -7.51
CA LEU A 106 -0.10 -3.42 -7.91
C LEU A 106 0.53 -3.89 -9.24
N ASP A 107 1.09 -2.96 -10.03
CA ASP A 107 1.79 -3.26 -11.28
C ASP A 107 3.17 -3.85 -10.98
N PRO A 108 3.45 -5.13 -11.35
CA PRO A 108 4.70 -5.82 -11.05
C PRO A 108 5.93 -5.18 -11.68
N ARG A 109 5.74 -4.30 -12.68
CA ARG A 109 6.83 -3.54 -13.31
C ARG A 109 7.30 -2.36 -12.45
N LYS A 110 6.50 -1.94 -11.44
CA LYS A 110 6.78 -0.81 -10.55
C LYS A 110 7.10 -1.25 -9.13
N THR A 111 6.45 -2.30 -8.66
CA THR A 111 6.71 -2.98 -7.39
C THR A 111 6.67 -4.46 -7.68
N THR A 112 7.81 -5.12 -7.59
CA THR A 112 7.89 -6.57 -7.86
C THR A 112 7.04 -7.37 -6.87
N PRO A 113 6.58 -8.59 -7.22
CA PRO A 113 5.84 -9.44 -6.28
C PRO A 113 6.57 -9.69 -4.97
N TYR A 114 7.90 -9.81 -5.01
CA TYR A 114 8.72 -9.94 -3.81
C TYR A 114 8.72 -8.67 -2.94
N GLU A 115 8.92 -7.49 -3.54
CA GLU A 115 8.84 -6.21 -2.81
C GLU A 115 7.44 -5.97 -2.24
N PHE A 116 6.39 -6.36 -2.99
CA PHE A 116 5.01 -6.30 -2.53
C PHE A 116 4.79 -7.21 -1.31
N TYR A 117 5.27 -8.45 -1.37
CA TYR A 117 5.25 -9.39 -0.26
C TYR A 117 6.00 -8.84 0.96
N GLN A 118 7.21 -8.32 0.78
CA GLN A 118 8.02 -7.76 1.84
C GLN A 118 7.39 -6.52 2.48
N TYR A 119 6.70 -5.69 1.70
CA TYR A 119 5.96 -4.56 2.26
C TYR A 119 4.94 -5.03 3.32
N TRP A 120 4.13 -6.04 3.00
CA TRP A 120 3.13 -6.57 3.93
C TRP A 120 3.74 -7.37 5.07
N ARG A 121 4.87 -8.02 4.84
CA ARG A 121 5.64 -8.71 5.90
C ARG A 121 6.23 -7.74 6.94
N ASN A 122 6.49 -6.50 6.55
CA ASN A 122 7.17 -5.50 7.37
C ASN A 122 6.25 -4.38 7.90
N ILE A 123 4.93 -4.56 7.86
CA ILE A 123 4.00 -3.61 8.48
C ILE A 123 4.12 -3.68 10.00
N ASP A 124 3.65 -2.61 10.66
CA ASP A 124 3.61 -2.56 12.12
C ASP A 124 2.72 -3.67 12.69
N ASP A 125 3.13 -4.27 13.82
CA ASP A 125 2.41 -5.35 14.49
C ASP A 125 0.97 -4.97 14.83
N ALA A 126 0.77 -3.72 15.24
CA ALA A 126 -0.54 -3.17 15.58
C ALA A 126 -1.50 -3.08 14.38
N ASP A 127 -0.98 -3.07 13.15
CA ASP A 127 -1.79 -2.95 11.94
C ASP A 127 -2.15 -4.31 11.31
N VAL A 128 -1.50 -5.40 11.72
CA VAL A 128 -1.61 -6.71 11.06
C VAL A 128 -3.06 -7.23 11.03
N MET A 129 -3.71 -7.31 12.18
CA MET A 129 -5.08 -7.85 12.28
C MET A 129 -6.09 -6.98 11.55
N LYS A 130 -5.91 -5.67 11.59
CA LYS A 130 -6.74 -4.72 10.84
C LYS A 130 -6.60 -4.95 9.33
N CYS A 131 -5.37 -5.13 8.84
CA CYS A 131 -5.12 -5.40 7.43
C CYS A 131 -5.67 -6.76 7.01
N LEU A 132 -5.50 -7.81 7.80
CA LEU A 132 -6.10 -9.12 7.56
C LEU A 132 -7.61 -9.03 7.41
N ARG A 133 -8.31 -8.36 8.35
CA ARG A 133 -9.77 -8.21 8.30
C ARG A 133 -10.27 -7.34 7.13
N MET A 134 -9.50 -6.34 6.69
CA MET A 134 -9.95 -5.40 5.66
C MET A 134 -9.56 -5.79 4.24
N LEU A 135 -8.49 -6.52 4.05
CA LEU A 135 -7.88 -6.71 2.75
C LEU A 135 -7.87 -8.17 2.26
N THR A 136 -8.10 -9.14 3.15
CA THR A 136 -8.09 -10.56 2.78
C THR A 136 -9.50 -11.14 2.69
N PHE A 137 -9.61 -12.31 2.08
CA PHE A 137 -10.83 -13.10 2.05
C PHE A 137 -10.78 -14.30 3.00
N ILE A 138 -9.85 -14.28 3.96
CA ILE A 138 -9.76 -15.31 5.02
C ILE A 138 -11.07 -15.30 5.81
N PRO A 139 -11.67 -16.46 6.10
CA PRO A 139 -12.89 -16.55 6.89
C PRO A 139 -12.80 -15.83 8.23
N VAL A 140 -13.89 -15.16 8.62
CA VAL A 140 -13.90 -14.34 9.87
C VAL A 140 -13.60 -15.21 11.08
N GLU A 141 -14.09 -16.44 11.10
CA GLU A 141 -13.86 -17.41 12.18
C GLU A 141 -12.36 -17.74 12.34
N GLU A 142 -11.63 -17.84 11.22
CA GLU A 142 -10.19 -18.07 11.23
C GLU A 142 -9.44 -16.82 11.73
N LEU A 143 -9.86 -15.62 11.28
CA LEU A 143 -9.32 -14.35 11.77
C LEU A 143 -9.55 -14.17 13.28
N ASP A 144 -10.72 -14.57 13.79
CA ASP A 144 -11.04 -14.53 15.23
C ASP A 144 -10.16 -15.50 16.04
N GLU A 145 -9.77 -16.65 15.48
CA GLU A 145 -8.79 -17.53 16.09
C GLU A 145 -7.37 -16.94 16.02
N MET A 146 -6.98 -16.37 14.89
CA MET A 146 -5.67 -15.71 14.76
C MET A 146 -5.52 -14.53 15.73
N GLU A 147 -6.58 -13.82 16.04
CA GLU A 147 -6.55 -12.70 16.99
C GLU A 147 -6.20 -13.14 18.41
N LYS A 148 -6.57 -14.37 18.80
CA LYS A 148 -6.26 -14.97 20.11
C LYS A 148 -4.81 -15.49 20.22
N TRP A 149 -4.07 -15.53 19.12
CA TRP A 149 -2.70 -16.02 19.15
C TRP A 149 -1.81 -15.09 19.95
N ASP A 150 -0.88 -15.68 20.69
CA ASP A 150 0.17 -14.98 21.42
C ASP A 150 1.01 -14.06 20.51
N ASP A 151 1.57 -13.01 21.09
CA ASP A 151 2.39 -12.02 20.36
C ASP A 151 3.61 -12.66 19.69
N SER A 152 4.14 -13.76 20.23
CA SER A 152 5.23 -14.53 19.60
C SER A 152 4.88 -15.05 18.19
N ARG A 153 3.58 -15.19 17.87
CA ARG A 153 3.08 -15.63 16.59
C ARG A 153 2.72 -14.48 15.63
N THR A 154 3.05 -13.25 15.97
CA THR A 154 2.77 -12.09 15.09
C THR A 154 3.42 -12.24 13.71
N ASN A 155 4.59 -12.85 13.64
CA ASN A 155 5.26 -13.13 12.37
C ASN A 155 4.47 -14.10 11.48
N GLU A 156 3.75 -15.07 12.06
CA GLU A 156 2.87 -15.98 11.31
C GLU A 156 1.67 -15.22 10.74
N LYS A 157 1.08 -14.29 11.52
CA LYS A 157 -0.02 -13.41 11.06
C LYS A 157 0.45 -12.53 9.89
N LYS A 158 1.65 -11.94 9.99
CA LYS A 158 2.25 -11.14 8.91
C LYS A 158 2.53 -11.98 7.66
N GLU A 159 2.98 -13.20 7.84
CA GLU A 159 3.22 -14.11 6.72
C GLU A 159 1.92 -14.48 6.00
N ALA A 160 0.88 -14.81 6.75
CA ALA A 160 -0.44 -15.09 6.20
C ALA A 160 -0.98 -13.89 5.40
N LEU A 161 -0.88 -12.68 5.95
CA LEU A 161 -1.28 -11.44 5.28
C LEU A 161 -0.49 -11.22 3.98
N ALA A 162 0.85 -11.30 4.05
CA ALA A 162 1.71 -11.06 2.90
C ALA A 162 1.48 -12.10 1.79
N TYR A 163 1.32 -13.36 2.17
CA TYR A 163 1.04 -14.43 1.21
C TYR A 163 -0.32 -14.23 0.54
N ASP A 164 -1.39 -14.02 1.32
CA ASP A 164 -2.75 -13.90 0.79
C ASP A 164 -2.89 -12.70 -0.14
N LEU A 165 -2.34 -11.55 0.23
CA LEU A 165 -2.38 -10.35 -0.61
C LEU A 165 -1.51 -10.49 -1.87
N THR A 166 -0.35 -11.13 -1.78
CA THR A 166 0.50 -11.37 -2.96
C THR A 166 -0.17 -12.37 -3.90
N ASN A 167 -0.80 -13.42 -3.36
CA ASN A 167 -1.59 -14.36 -4.14
C ASN A 167 -2.77 -13.68 -4.84
N LEU A 168 -3.50 -12.82 -4.14
CA LEU A 168 -4.64 -12.09 -4.69
C LEU A 168 -4.24 -11.19 -5.87
N VAL A 169 -3.08 -10.53 -5.79
CA VAL A 169 -2.65 -9.52 -6.78
C VAL A 169 -1.80 -10.11 -7.90
N HIS A 170 -0.88 -11.02 -7.56
CA HIS A 170 0.15 -11.53 -8.48
C HIS A 170 0.01 -13.03 -8.79
N GLY A 171 -0.90 -13.71 -8.11
CA GLY A 171 -1.14 -15.15 -8.28
C GLY A 171 -0.27 -16.02 -7.36
N GLU A 172 -0.71 -17.28 -7.22
CA GLU A 172 -0.17 -18.24 -6.26
C GLU A 172 1.31 -18.55 -6.48
N GLU A 173 1.74 -18.66 -7.73
CA GLU A 173 3.14 -18.96 -8.07
C GLU A 173 4.10 -17.87 -7.56
N GLU A 174 3.77 -16.61 -7.79
CA GLU A 174 4.58 -15.48 -7.34
C GLU A 174 4.54 -15.32 -5.80
N ALA A 175 3.39 -15.57 -5.17
CA ALA A 175 3.27 -15.56 -3.71
C ALA A 175 4.15 -16.65 -3.07
N ARG A 176 4.15 -17.86 -3.64
CA ARG A 176 4.99 -18.98 -3.17
C ARG A 176 6.47 -18.66 -3.32
N LYS A 177 6.90 -18.17 -4.51
CA LYS A 177 8.28 -17.75 -4.75
C LYS A 177 8.72 -16.67 -3.76
N ALA A 178 7.89 -15.63 -3.56
CA ALA A 178 8.20 -14.55 -2.64
C ALA A 178 8.36 -15.04 -1.20
N LYS A 179 7.50 -15.96 -0.78
CA LYS A 179 7.58 -16.61 0.54
C LYS A 179 8.88 -17.43 0.68
N GLU A 180 9.20 -18.29 -0.30
CA GLU A 180 10.40 -19.13 -0.31
C GLU A 180 11.67 -18.27 -0.23
N VAL A 181 11.78 -17.23 -1.05
CA VAL A 181 12.91 -16.29 -1.02
C VAL A 181 12.99 -15.57 0.33
N SER A 182 11.85 -15.14 0.88
CA SER A 182 11.82 -14.52 2.21
C SER A 182 12.34 -15.46 3.30
N HIS A 183 11.91 -16.72 3.28
CA HIS A 183 12.41 -17.73 4.23
C HIS A 183 13.90 -18.00 4.05
N ALA A 184 14.38 -18.15 2.82
CA ALA A 184 15.79 -18.39 2.53
C ALA A 184 16.70 -17.28 3.08
N LEU A 185 16.29 -16.03 2.90
CA LEU A 185 17.05 -14.85 3.37
C LEU A 185 17.13 -14.75 4.90
N PHE A 186 16.09 -15.20 5.64
CA PHE A 186 16.04 -15.04 7.09
C PHE A 186 16.37 -16.30 7.89
N SER A 187 16.38 -17.49 7.27
CA SER A 187 16.69 -18.75 7.96
C SER A 187 18.18 -19.15 7.89
N GLY A 188 18.98 -18.48 7.07
CA GLY A 188 20.39 -18.85 6.86
C GLY A 188 20.61 -20.24 6.28
N VAL A 189 19.53 -20.95 5.91
CA VAL A 189 19.55 -22.33 5.36
C VAL A 189 18.64 -22.30 4.13
N GLY A 190 19.12 -21.78 3.02
CA GLY A 190 18.33 -21.65 1.80
C GLY A 190 19.16 -21.94 0.55
N ASP A 191 18.48 -22.36 -0.50
CA ASP A 191 19.02 -22.42 -1.85
C ASP A 191 19.18 -20.98 -2.38
N ASP A 192 20.43 -20.55 -2.57
CA ASP A 192 20.80 -19.23 -3.02
C ASP A 192 20.39 -18.91 -4.48
N SER A 193 19.85 -19.91 -5.20
CA SER A 193 19.50 -19.82 -6.63
C SER A 193 18.45 -18.73 -6.95
N HIS A 194 17.68 -18.27 -5.96
CA HIS A 194 16.66 -17.26 -6.11
C HIS A 194 16.95 -15.94 -5.39
N MET A 195 18.14 -15.80 -4.79
CA MET A 195 18.55 -14.55 -4.15
C MET A 195 18.81 -13.45 -5.19
N PRO A 196 18.43 -12.19 -4.91
CA PRO A 196 18.86 -11.07 -5.73
C PRO A 196 20.39 -11.04 -5.78
N THR A 197 20.95 -11.36 -6.93
CA THR A 197 22.41 -11.44 -7.13
C THR A 197 22.88 -10.23 -7.90
N THR A 198 23.98 -9.63 -7.48
CA THR A 198 24.68 -8.57 -8.22
C THR A 198 26.03 -9.11 -8.65
N GLU A 199 26.26 -9.19 -9.96
CA GLU A 199 27.57 -9.51 -10.51
C GLU A 199 28.46 -8.29 -10.38
N ILE A 200 29.65 -8.45 -9.79
CA ILE A 200 30.66 -7.40 -9.65
C ILE A 200 31.87 -7.85 -10.44
N ASP A 201 32.43 -6.97 -11.27
CA ASP A 201 33.65 -7.26 -12.06
C ASP A 201 34.82 -7.42 -11.10
N GLU A 202 35.58 -8.48 -11.29
CA GLU A 202 36.82 -8.76 -10.50
C GLU A 202 37.81 -7.58 -10.53
N ALA A 203 37.82 -6.82 -11.61
CA ALA A 203 38.63 -5.61 -11.76
C ALA A 203 38.22 -4.46 -10.80
N GLU A 204 37.00 -4.49 -10.25
CA GLU A 204 36.54 -3.51 -9.26
C GLU A 204 36.87 -3.90 -7.81
N ILE A 205 37.41 -5.11 -7.61
CA ILE A 205 37.83 -5.62 -6.31
C ILE A 205 39.34 -5.45 -6.20
N SER A 206 39.82 -4.63 -5.25
CA SER A 206 41.26 -4.49 -5.00
C SER A 206 41.83 -5.69 -4.25
N GLU A 207 43.15 -5.91 -4.33
CA GLU A 207 43.84 -6.98 -3.57
C GLU A 207 43.63 -6.89 -2.05
N ASP A 208 43.34 -5.68 -1.53
CA ASP A 208 43.02 -5.42 -0.12
C ASP A 208 41.54 -5.59 0.23
N GLY A 209 40.71 -6.04 -0.74
CA GLY A 209 39.28 -6.16 -0.61
C GLY A 209 38.50 -4.90 -0.97
N VAL A 210 37.17 -4.90 -0.74
CA VAL A 210 36.25 -3.77 -1.00
C VAL A 210 35.70 -3.27 0.32
N LEU A 211 35.71 -1.94 0.52
CA LEU A 211 35.08 -1.36 1.70
C LEU A 211 33.55 -1.63 1.67
N LEU A 212 32.97 -2.02 2.80
CA LEU A 212 31.55 -2.29 2.94
C LEU A 212 30.66 -1.19 2.34
N LEU A 213 31.01 0.08 2.57
CA LEU A 213 30.26 1.21 2.02
C LEU A 213 30.31 1.28 0.49
N ASP A 214 31.41 0.86 -0.11
CA ASP A 214 31.56 0.81 -1.57
C ASP A 214 30.76 -0.38 -2.13
N LEU A 215 30.85 -1.53 -1.50
CA LEU A 215 30.08 -2.71 -1.83
C LEU A 215 28.56 -2.41 -1.79
N MET A 216 28.07 -1.72 -0.76
CA MET A 216 26.66 -1.31 -0.66
C MET A 216 26.21 -0.42 -1.82
N VAL A 217 27.08 0.45 -2.31
CA VAL A 217 26.77 1.31 -3.48
C VAL A 217 26.84 0.50 -4.78
N MET A 218 27.85 -0.37 -4.95
CA MET A 218 28.01 -1.24 -6.13
C MET A 218 26.82 -2.18 -6.28
N CYS A 219 26.36 -2.78 -5.18
CA CYS A 219 25.16 -3.63 -5.14
C CYS A 219 23.84 -2.85 -5.19
N LYS A 220 23.87 -1.53 -5.35
CA LYS A 220 22.68 -0.64 -5.37
C LYS A 220 21.81 -0.73 -4.11
N LEU A 221 22.36 -1.18 -3.00
CA LEU A 221 21.70 -1.20 -1.68
C LEU A 221 21.62 0.20 -1.06
N SER A 222 22.42 1.13 -1.55
CA SER A 222 22.35 2.54 -1.21
C SER A 222 22.69 3.40 -2.43
N SER A 223 22.15 4.62 -2.48
CA SER A 223 22.39 5.54 -3.60
C SER A 223 23.71 6.29 -3.48
N SER A 224 24.36 6.27 -2.31
CA SER A 224 25.64 6.95 -2.03
C SER A 224 26.32 6.39 -0.80
N LYS A 225 27.66 6.60 -0.71
CA LYS A 225 28.46 6.25 0.47
C LYS A 225 27.97 6.93 1.76
N SER A 226 27.43 8.14 1.66
CA SER A 226 26.87 8.86 2.82
C SER A 226 25.59 8.20 3.32
N GLU A 227 24.76 7.71 2.43
CA GLU A 227 23.55 6.94 2.77
C GLU A 227 23.94 5.58 3.34
N ALA A 228 24.86 4.87 2.72
CA ALA A 228 25.40 3.61 3.23
C ALA A 228 25.90 3.75 4.66
N ARG A 229 26.74 4.76 4.94
CA ARG A 229 27.23 5.04 6.30
C ARG A 229 26.09 5.29 7.30
N ARG A 230 25.05 6.02 6.89
CA ARG A 230 23.89 6.28 7.75
C ARG A 230 23.12 4.99 8.07
N LEU A 231 22.95 4.11 7.08
CA LEU A 231 22.25 2.82 7.25
C LEU A 231 23.03 1.91 8.20
N VAL A 232 24.35 1.84 8.07
CA VAL A 232 25.24 1.09 8.98
C VAL A 232 25.12 1.63 10.41
N LEU A 233 25.24 2.95 10.60
CA LEU A 233 25.12 3.57 11.92
C LEU A 233 23.75 3.41 12.59
N GLN A 234 22.68 3.21 11.80
CA GLN A 234 21.34 2.94 12.28
C GLN A 234 21.08 1.46 12.61
N GLY A 235 22.09 0.59 12.50
CA GLY A 235 21.95 -0.85 12.70
C GLY A 235 21.00 -1.53 11.70
N ARG A 236 20.84 -0.93 10.52
CA ARG A 236 20.01 -1.50 9.43
C ARG A 236 20.82 -2.40 8.50
N SER A 237 22.09 -2.58 8.75
CA SER A 237 22.92 -3.64 8.19
C SER A 237 23.20 -4.63 9.31
N GLU A 238 22.73 -5.86 9.17
CA GLU A 238 23.14 -6.96 10.02
C GLU A 238 24.54 -7.39 9.58
N GLU A 239 25.58 -6.71 10.08
CA GLU A 239 26.92 -7.22 9.98
C GLU A 239 27.31 -7.85 11.31
N HIS A 240 27.41 -9.13 11.31
CA HIS A 240 28.31 -9.84 12.22
C HIS A 240 29.72 -9.62 11.68
N THR A 241 30.38 -8.57 12.12
CA THR A 241 31.70 -8.12 11.66
C THR A 241 32.82 -9.15 11.78
N SER A 242 32.57 -10.31 12.39
CA SER A 242 33.56 -11.41 12.53
C SER A 242 33.39 -12.56 11.53
N GLU A 243 32.24 -12.65 10.80
CA GLU A 243 31.96 -13.79 9.92
C GLU A 243 31.95 -13.47 8.43
N LEU A 244 31.81 -12.22 8.02
CA LEU A 244 31.83 -11.82 6.61
C LEU A 244 33.16 -12.02 5.90
N GLN A 245 34.25 -12.23 6.64
CA GLN A 245 35.56 -12.61 6.08
C GLN A 245 35.62 -14.10 5.71
N SER A 246 34.72 -14.95 6.15
CA SER A 246 34.77 -16.40 5.93
C SER A 246 33.85 -16.93 4.84
N HIS A 247 32.90 -16.15 4.32
CA HIS A 247 31.89 -16.59 3.33
C HIS A 247 31.90 -15.84 2.00
N LEU A 248 32.88 -15.00 1.73
CA LEU A 248 33.18 -14.58 0.35
C LEU A 248 33.82 -15.74 -0.40
N ASN A 249 33.07 -16.78 -0.71
CA ASN A 249 33.47 -17.71 -1.74
C ASN A 249 33.28 -17.01 -3.09
N LEU A 250 34.33 -16.41 -3.56
CA LEU A 250 34.50 -15.98 -4.93
C LEU A 250 34.47 -17.22 -5.82
N VAL A 251 33.42 -17.38 -6.63
CA VAL A 251 33.41 -18.22 -7.82
C VAL A 251 33.34 -17.31 -9.01
#